data_88faeb082606bdbb7ef02063f51c025a
#
_entry.id   88faeb082606bdbb7ef02063f51c025a
#
_cell.length_a   1.000
_cell.length_b   1.000
_cell.length_c   1.000
_cell.angle_alpha   90.00
_cell.angle_beta   90.00
_cell.angle_gamma   90.00
#
_symmetry.space_group_name_H-M   'P 1'
#
loop_
_entity.id
_entity.type
_entity.pdbx_description
1 polymer ?
#
loop_
_entity_poly.entity_id
_entity_poly.type
_entity_poly.pdbx_seq_one_letter_code
_entity_poly.pdbx_strand_id
1 'polypeptide(L)'
;MLHCDKTYLINLPHRTDRLRIAKQQFDRAGIAMPTIFPAIDAKRLKLRGTVEDNQGLIGCFLSHYFILQEALLNGYKRIAVFEDDVLLSANFSARLTEAMAQVPDKWQMLYMGYYERSGKAKVQVSENITIPKNTWGTHAYMVQNDGIKIMYDNLQTIRSHIDVQISEDIVPKMYTYCISPAICFQSGIKSDIK
;
A
#
# COMPACT_ATOMS: atom_id res chain seq x y z
N MET A 1 -13.81 1.92 -11.12
CA MET A 1 -13.10 3.17 -10.79
C MET A 1 -12.69 3.12 -9.31
N LEU A 2 -11.48 3.52 -8.97
CA LEU A 2 -11.06 3.66 -7.57
C LEU A 2 -11.87 4.81 -6.96
N HIS A 3 -12.93 4.53 -6.22
CA HIS A 3 -13.74 5.57 -5.55
C HIS A 3 -13.01 6.08 -4.30
N CYS A 4 -11.90 6.82 -4.52
CA CYS A 4 -11.05 7.41 -3.49
C CYS A 4 -11.02 8.92 -3.65
N ASP A 5 -10.91 9.65 -2.54
CA ASP A 5 -10.70 11.10 -2.55
C ASP A 5 -9.31 11.42 -3.13
N LYS A 6 -8.34 10.55 -2.87
CA LYS A 6 -6.99 10.66 -3.39
C LYS A 6 -6.36 9.31 -3.68
N THR A 7 -5.59 9.24 -4.75
CA THR A 7 -4.77 8.08 -5.10
C THR A 7 -3.31 8.52 -5.22
N TYR A 8 -2.40 7.74 -4.66
CA TYR A 8 -0.97 8.04 -4.63
C TYR A 8 -0.17 6.95 -5.33
N LEU A 9 0.88 7.35 -6.04
CA LEU A 9 1.97 6.49 -6.50
C LEU A 9 3.26 6.97 -5.85
N ILE A 10 3.83 6.18 -4.96
CA ILE A 10 5.12 6.47 -4.32
C ILE A 10 6.22 6.16 -5.33
N ASN A 11 7.04 7.16 -5.66
CA ASN A 11 8.15 6.99 -6.60
C ASN A 11 9.34 7.87 -6.22
N LEU A 12 10.54 7.28 -6.17
CA LEU A 12 11.78 8.04 -6.03
C LEU A 12 12.01 8.88 -7.30
N PRO A 13 12.23 10.21 -7.20
CA PRO A 13 12.31 11.08 -8.38
C PRO A 13 13.34 10.65 -9.44
N HIS A 14 14.41 9.98 -9.03
CA HIS A 14 15.43 9.49 -9.96
C HIS A 14 15.07 8.14 -10.62
N ARG A 15 14.04 7.42 -10.13
CA ARG A 15 13.57 6.15 -10.69
C ARG A 15 12.54 6.37 -11.80
N THR A 16 12.95 7.11 -12.83
CA THR A 16 12.12 7.39 -14.01
C THR A 16 11.80 6.13 -14.81
N ASP A 17 12.64 5.10 -14.73
CA ASP A 17 12.43 3.77 -15.27
C ASP A 17 11.18 3.11 -14.66
N ARG A 18 11.08 3.07 -13.33
CA ARG A 18 9.95 2.50 -12.61
C ARG A 18 8.68 3.32 -12.82
N LEU A 19 8.77 4.65 -12.77
CA LEU A 19 7.64 5.55 -13.05
C LEU A 19 7.05 5.30 -14.44
N ARG A 20 7.89 5.11 -15.45
CA ARG A 20 7.43 4.82 -16.82
C ARG A 20 6.66 3.50 -16.90
N ILE A 21 7.14 2.46 -16.20
CA ILE A 21 6.47 1.16 -16.16
C ILE A 21 5.14 1.27 -15.42
N ALA A 22 5.12 1.92 -14.25
CA ALA A 22 3.89 2.15 -13.51
C ALA A 22 2.84 2.89 -14.35
N LYS A 23 3.21 3.98 -15.05
CA LYS A 23 2.31 4.68 -15.97
C LYS A 23 1.68 3.74 -16.99
N GLN A 24 2.47 2.87 -17.61
CA GLN A 24 1.95 1.88 -18.56
C GLN A 24 0.95 0.90 -17.93
N GLN A 25 1.11 0.55 -16.63
CA GLN A 25 0.16 -0.31 -15.94
C GLN A 25 -1.19 0.39 -15.76
N PHE A 26 -1.19 1.64 -15.30
CA PHE A 26 -2.42 2.41 -15.12
C PHE A 26 -3.14 2.68 -16.45
N ASP A 27 -2.40 3.03 -17.51
CA ASP A 27 -2.95 3.22 -18.85
C ASP A 27 -3.62 1.94 -19.37
N ARG A 28 -2.94 0.78 -19.25
CA ARG A 28 -3.49 -0.53 -19.66
C ARG A 28 -4.72 -0.93 -18.87
N ALA A 29 -4.79 -0.59 -17.59
CA ALA A 29 -5.93 -0.87 -16.74
C ALA A 29 -7.11 0.09 -16.97
N GLY A 30 -6.94 1.13 -17.80
CA GLY A 30 -7.96 2.14 -18.09
C GLY A 30 -8.33 2.98 -16.87
N ILE A 31 -7.39 3.20 -15.95
CA ILE A 31 -7.59 4.00 -14.74
C ILE A 31 -6.70 5.24 -14.73
N ALA A 32 -7.24 6.31 -14.15
CA ALA A 32 -6.49 7.56 -14.06
C ALA A 32 -5.16 7.36 -13.31
N MET A 33 -4.11 7.99 -13.80
CA MET A 33 -2.80 7.97 -13.15
C MET A 33 -2.91 8.55 -11.73
N PRO A 34 -2.43 7.84 -10.70
CA PRO A 34 -2.36 8.38 -9.35
C PRO A 34 -1.48 9.64 -9.27
N THR A 35 -1.72 10.47 -8.27
CA THR A 35 -0.81 11.57 -7.94
C THR A 35 0.53 10.99 -7.52
N ILE A 36 1.60 11.43 -8.18
CA ILE A 36 2.96 11.00 -7.82
C ILE A 36 3.31 11.64 -6.48
N PHE A 37 3.57 10.80 -5.49
CA PHE A 37 4.15 11.20 -4.21
C PHE A 37 5.67 11.01 -4.31
N PRO A 38 6.48 12.08 -4.19
CA PRO A 38 7.94 11.97 -4.21
C PRO A 38 8.38 11.15 -3.00
N ALA A 39 8.83 9.92 -3.23
CA ALA A 39 9.29 9.05 -2.15
C ALA A 39 10.44 9.70 -1.37
N ILE A 40 10.45 9.49 -0.07
CA ILE A 40 11.49 9.97 0.81
C ILE A 40 12.79 9.21 0.55
N ASP A 41 13.80 9.89 0.05
CA ASP A 41 15.15 9.33 -0.12
C ASP A 41 15.94 9.51 1.19
N ALA A 42 15.84 8.54 2.10
CA ALA A 42 16.48 8.63 3.40
C ALA A 42 18.03 8.64 3.31
N LYS A 43 18.63 8.22 2.19
CA LYS A 43 20.07 8.37 1.94
C LYS A 43 20.51 9.83 1.89
N ARG A 44 19.58 10.73 1.53
CA ARG A 44 19.81 12.18 1.54
C ARG A 44 19.50 12.84 2.87
N LEU A 45 18.77 12.13 3.75
CA LEU A 45 18.50 12.60 5.09
C LEU A 45 19.67 12.22 5.99
N LYS A 46 20.42 13.20 6.48
CA LYS A 46 21.49 12.97 7.47
C LYS A 46 20.86 12.70 8.85
N LEU A 47 20.17 11.57 8.98
CA LEU A 47 19.54 11.18 10.23
C LEU A 47 20.61 10.69 11.21
N ARG A 48 20.68 11.30 12.40
CA ARG A 48 21.59 10.85 13.47
C ARG A 48 21.04 9.58 14.12
N GLY A 49 21.91 8.59 14.33
CA GLY A 49 21.54 7.35 15.03
C GLY A 49 20.85 6.29 14.17
N THR A 50 20.76 6.49 12.87
CA THR A 50 20.26 5.47 11.94
C THR A 50 21.38 4.57 11.47
N VAL A 51 21.12 3.27 11.41
CA VAL A 51 22.03 2.30 10.79
C VAL A 51 21.99 2.54 9.28
N GLU A 52 23.12 2.85 8.66
CA GLU A 52 23.24 3.17 7.22
C GLU A 52 22.60 2.11 6.32
N ASP A 53 22.64 0.85 6.73
CA ASP A 53 22.08 -0.28 5.99
C ASP A 53 20.53 -0.28 5.90
N ASN A 54 19.84 0.55 6.68
CA ASN A 54 18.37 0.60 6.76
C ASN A 54 17.73 1.84 6.13
N GLN A 55 18.49 2.64 5.37
CA GLN A 55 17.96 3.90 4.82
C GLN A 55 16.79 3.70 3.84
N GLY A 56 16.83 2.64 3.04
CA GLY A 56 15.72 2.31 2.14
C GLY A 56 14.43 2.00 2.90
N LEU A 57 14.54 1.24 4.00
CA LEU A 57 13.45 0.93 4.91
C LEU A 57 12.85 2.22 5.50
N ILE A 58 13.71 3.12 6.00
CA ILE A 58 13.29 4.40 6.58
C ILE A 58 12.57 5.26 5.53
N GLY A 59 13.11 5.37 4.33
CA GLY A 59 12.51 6.13 3.24
C GLY A 59 11.13 5.60 2.83
N CYS A 60 11.00 4.29 2.70
CA CYS A 60 9.72 3.63 2.44
C CYS A 60 8.72 3.93 3.57
N PHE A 61 9.11 3.69 4.81
CA PHE A 61 8.27 3.95 5.98
C PHE A 61 7.76 5.39 6.02
N LEU A 62 8.67 6.36 5.91
CA LEU A 62 8.33 7.77 5.96
C LEU A 62 7.43 8.20 4.78
N SER A 63 7.59 7.61 3.61
CA SER A 63 6.75 7.92 2.45
C SER A 63 5.29 7.54 2.73
N HIS A 64 5.03 6.35 3.25
CA HIS A 64 3.68 5.95 3.65
C HIS A 64 3.14 6.78 4.81
N TYR A 65 3.97 7.06 5.82
CA TYR A 65 3.59 7.87 6.97
C TYR A 65 3.14 9.28 6.56
N PHE A 66 3.89 9.96 5.70
CA PHE A 66 3.53 11.31 5.24
C PHE A 66 2.30 11.32 4.33
N ILE A 67 2.03 10.26 3.57
CA ILE A 67 0.76 10.11 2.83
C ILE A 67 -0.42 10.06 3.80
N LEU A 68 -0.31 9.29 4.89
CA LEU A 68 -1.37 9.22 5.91
C LEU A 68 -1.56 10.58 6.61
N GLN A 69 -0.48 11.29 6.91
CA GLN A 69 -0.52 12.64 7.47
C GLN A 69 -1.22 13.61 6.50
N GLU A 70 -0.84 13.60 5.23
CA GLU A 70 -1.49 14.44 4.21
C GLU A 70 -2.99 14.14 4.09
N ALA A 71 -3.35 12.85 4.13
CA ALA A 71 -4.75 12.44 4.08
C ALA A 71 -5.56 12.98 5.26
N LEU A 72 -5.02 12.95 6.47
CA LEU A 72 -5.65 13.50 7.67
C LEU A 72 -5.78 15.02 7.59
N LEU A 73 -4.72 15.73 7.19
CA LEU A 73 -4.71 17.19 7.08
C LEU A 73 -5.72 17.70 6.04
N ASN A 74 -5.93 16.95 4.96
CA ASN A 74 -6.89 17.30 3.91
C ASN A 74 -8.30 16.73 4.16
N GLY A 75 -8.51 15.97 5.22
CA GLY A 75 -9.80 15.38 5.56
C GLY A 75 -10.28 14.30 4.59
N TYR A 76 -9.35 13.64 3.86
CA TYR A 76 -9.71 12.56 2.94
C TYR A 76 -10.31 11.39 3.71
N LYS A 77 -11.41 10.87 3.18
CA LYS A 77 -12.13 9.73 3.76
C LYS A 77 -11.65 8.39 3.23
N ARG A 78 -11.13 8.36 2.02
CA ARG A 78 -10.59 7.14 1.39
C ARG A 78 -9.43 7.50 0.48
N ILE A 79 -8.32 6.79 0.67
CA ILE A 79 -7.15 6.90 -0.19
C ILE A 79 -6.75 5.51 -0.72
N ALA A 80 -6.08 5.50 -1.87
CA ALA A 80 -5.37 4.34 -2.38
C ALA A 80 -3.89 4.68 -2.54
N VAL A 81 -3.02 3.75 -2.17
CA VAL A 81 -1.57 3.90 -2.23
C VAL A 81 -0.99 2.78 -3.06
N PHE A 82 -0.12 3.14 -4.00
CA PHE A 82 0.64 2.24 -4.84
C PHE A 82 2.13 2.57 -4.74
N GLU A 83 2.97 1.55 -4.84
CA GLU A 83 4.42 1.71 -5.05
C GLU A 83 4.74 1.63 -6.55
N ASP A 84 5.86 2.20 -6.97
CA ASP A 84 6.24 2.35 -8.38
C ASP A 84 6.67 1.04 -9.07
N ASP A 85 6.75 -0.07 -8.32
CA ASP A 85 6.97 -1.41 -8.84
C ASP A 85 5.69 -2.24 -8.97
N VAL A 86 4.53 -1.62 -8.82
CA VAL A 86 3.24 -2.30 -8.95
C VAL A 86 3.00 -2.79 -10.38
N LEU A 87 2.50 -4.02 -10.50
CA LEU A 87 1.90 -4.59 -11.69
C LEU A 87 0.42 -4.80 -11.45
N LEU A 88 -0.42 -4.31 -12.36
CA LEU A 88 -1.87 -4.48 -12.29
C LEU A 88 -2.30 -5.71 -13.09
N SER A 89 -3.24 -6.49 -12.58
CA SER A 89 -3.83 -7.60 -13.34
C SER A 89 -4.54 -7.09 -14.59
N ALA A 90 -4.62 -7.91 -15.62
CA ALA A 90 -5.26 -7.53 -16.89
C ALA A 90 -6.71 -7.05 -16.72
N ASN A 91 -7.44 -7.62 -15.76
CA ASN A 91 -8.83 -7.29 -15.46
C ASN A 91 -8.97 -6.48 -14.16
N PHE A 92 -7.97 -5.63 -13.83
CA PHE A 92 -7.91 -4.91 -12.56
C PHE A 92 -9.22 -4.19 -12.22
N SER A 93 -9.75 -3.37 -13.14
CA SER A 93 -10.96 -2.55 -12.89
C SER A 93 -12.20 -3.40 -12.63
N ALA A 94 -12.40 -4.48 -13.40
CA ALA A 94 -13.53 -5.39 -13.21
C ALA A 94 -13.42 -6.11 -11.86
N ARG A 95 -12.26 -6.71 -11.57
CA ARG A 95 -12.01 -7.44 -10.32
C ARG A 95 -12.09 -6.55 -9.08
N LEU A 96 -11.61 -5.31 -9.19
CA LEU A 96 -11.77 -4.35 -8.10
C LEU A 96 -13.25 -4.05 -7.85
N THR A 97 -14.04 -3.84 -8.92
CA THR A 97 -15.47 -3.58 -8.80
C THR A 97 -16.21 -4.76 -8.14
N GLU A 98 -15.90 -5.99 -8.55
CA GLU A 98 -16.46 -7.21 -7.96
C GLU A 98 -16.09 -7.36 -6.48
N ALA A 99 -14.83 -7.11 -6.13
CA ALA A 99 -14.34 -7.17 -4.76
C ALA A 99 -15.00 -6.09 -3.88
N MET A 100 -15.12 -4.87 -4.39
CA MET A 100 -15.76 -3.77 -3.67
C MET A 100 -17.25 -3.99 -3.41
N ALA A 101 -17.93 -4.77 -4.23
CA ALA A 101 -19.31 -5.19 -3.98
C ALA A 101 -19.43 -6.27 -2.89
N GLN A 102 -18.35 -6.91 -2.51
CA GLN A 102 -18.31 -8.05 -1.58
C GLN A 102 -17.59 -7.74 -0.25
N VAL A 103 -16.79 -6.69 -0.21
CA VAL A 103 -16.10 -6.29 1.03
C VAL A 103 -17.12 -5.78 2.05
N PRO A 104 -17.04 -6.20 3.33
CA PRO A 104 -17.95 -5.72 4.37
C PRO A 104 -17.94 -4.20 4.52
N ASP A 105 -19.07 -3.56 4.71
CA ASP A 105 -19.24 -2.09 4.73
C ASP A 105 -18.29 -1.35 5.70
N LYS A 106 -17.97 -1.99 6.84
CA LYS A 106 -17.11 -1.40 7.87
C LYS A 106 -15.61 -1.62 7.65
N TRP A 107 -15.18 -2.02 6.43
CA TRP A 107 -13.76 -2.19 6.19
C TRP A 107 -12.98 -0.88 6.44
N GLN A 108 -11.76 -1.01 6.92
CA GLN A 108 -10.86 0.11 7.18
C GLN A 108 -9.60 0.05 6.33
N MET A 109 -9.10 -1.17 6.05
CA MET A 109 -7.98 -1.39 5.13
C MET A 109 -8.31 -2.54 4.18
N LEU A 110 -7.95 -2.38 2.91
CA LEU A 110 -8.12 -3.39 1.86
C LEU A 110 -6.82 -3.55 1.08
N TYR A 111 -6.20 -4.70 1.19
CA TYR A 111 -5.05 -5.05 0.37
C TYR A 111 -5.51 -5.44 -1.04
N MET A 112 -4.96 -4.77 -2.05
CA MET A 112 -5.11 -5.12 -3.47
C MET A 112 -3.93 -5.98 -3.96
N GLY A 113 -2.75 -5.77 -3.35
CA GLY A 113 -1.54 -6.53 -3.55
C GLY A 113 -0.82 -6.82 -2.23
N TYR A 114 -0.36 -8.06 -2.05
CA TYR A 114 0.22 -8.53 -0.80
C TYR A 114 0.99 -9.84 -0.99
N TYR A 115 1.80 -10.18 0.01
CA TYR A 115 2.46 -11.46 0.14
C TYR A 115 1.91 -12.23 1.35
N GLU A 116 1.65 -13.51 1.17
CA GLU A 116 1.28 -14.40 2.27
C GLU A 116 2.50 -15.16 2.77
N ARG A 117 2.77 -15.07 4.05
CA ARG A 117 3.71 -16.02 4.68
C ARG A 117 3.04 -17.38 4.81
N SER A 118 3.69 -18.41 4.28
CA SER A 118 3.19 -19.79 4.25
C SER A 118 2.73 -20.31 5.63
N GLY A 119 1.67 -21.09 5.63
CA GLY A 119 1.32 -22.00 6.73
C GLY A 119 0.03 -21.72 7.49
N LYS A 120 -0.73 -20.66 7.22
CA LYS A 120 -2.06 -20.47 7.85
C LYS A 120 -3.15 -20.35 6.80
N ALA A 121 -4.21 -21.13 6.95
CA ALA A 121 -5.37 -21.06 6.08
C ALA A 121 -5.98 -19.66 6.10
N LYS A 122 -6.32 -19.14 4.91
CA LYS A 122 -7.10 -17.91 4.76
C LYS A 122 -8.47 -18.08 5.43
N VAL A 123 -8.97 -17.02 6.03
CA VAL A 123 -10.37 -16.96 6.42
C VAL A 123 -11.14 -16.31 5.29
N GLN A 124 -11.94 -17.09 4.58
CA GLN A 124 -12.79 -16.61 3.51
C GLN A 124 -13.95 -15.82 4.11
N VAL A 125 -14.24 -14.65 3.52
CA VAL A 125 -15.37 -13.78 3.88
C VAL A 125 -16.43 -13.83 2.80
N SER A 126 -16.02 -13.75 1.54
CA SER A 126 -16.85 -13.88 0.34
C SER A 126 -15.99 -14.48 -0.78
N GLU A 127 -16.55 -14.61 -1.99
CA GLU A 127 -15.84 -15.21 -3.13
C GLU A 127 -14.46 -14.55 -3.38
N ASN A 128 -14.41 -13.21 -3.31
CA ASN A 128 -13.21 -12.44 -3.65
C ASN A 128 -12.57 -11.74 -2.45
N ILE A 129 -13.03 -12.01 -1.20
CA ILE A 129 -12.54 -11.31 -0.01
C ILE A 129 -12.10 -12.32 1.06
N THR A 130 -10.91 -12.09 1.62
CA THR A 130 -10.36 -12.86 2.74
C THR A 130 -9.90 -11.93 3.87
N ILE A 131 -9.77 -12.48 5.09
CA ILE A 131 -9.12 -11.80 6.20
C ILE A 131 -7.61 -12.10 6.14
N PRO A 132 -6.73 -11.08 6.22
CA PRO A 132 -5.28 -11.27 6.22
C PRO A 132 -4.80 -12.08 7.42
N LYS A 133 -3.86 -12.98 7.18
CA LYS A 133 -3.11 -13.70 8.22
C LYS A 133 -1.64 -13.70 7.87
N ASN A 134 -0.81 -12.99 8.65
CA ASN A 134 0.62 -12.83 8.35
C ASN A 134 0.85 -12.32 6.91
N THR A 135 0.15 -11.26 6.56
CA THR A 135 0.16 -10.67 5.22
C THR A 135 1.13 -9.51 5.20
N TRP A 136 2.06 -9.51 4.26
CA TRP A 136 3.07 -8.48 4.06
C TRP A 136 2.91 -7.80 2.70
N GLY A 137 3.60 -6.68 2.55
CA GLY A 137 3.62 -5.88 1.34
C GLY A 137 2.72 -4.66 1.43
N THR A 138 3.27 -3.53 0.99
CA THR A 138 2.59 -2.22 0.96
C THR A 138 2.47 -1.68 -0.47
N HIS A 139 2.76 -2.55 -1.47
CA HIS A 139 2.82 -2.12 -2.86
C HIS A 139 1.47 -1.72 -3.47
N ALA A 140 0.32 -2.16 -2.89
CA ALA A 140 -1.00 -1.70 -3.29
C ALA A 140 -2.05 -1.93 -2.21
N TYR A 141 -2.58 -0.86 -1.62
CA TYR A 141 -3.66 -0.94 -0.64
C TYR A 141 -4.59 0.28 -0.69
N MET A 142 -5.78 0.10 -0.13
CA MET A 142 -6.71 1.19 0.16
C MET A 142 -6.91 1.27 1.67
N VAL A 143 -7.13 2.49 2.17
CA VAL A 143 -7.48 2.73 3.57
C VAL A 143 -8.54 3.81 3.63
N GLN A 144 -9.51 3.66 4.56
CA GLN A 144 -10.61 4.62 4.68
C GLN A 144 -10.98 4.93 6.13
N ASN A 145 -11.65 6.08 6.29
CA ASN A 145 -12.25 6.54 7.54
C ASN A 145 -11.24 6.51 8.71
N ASP A 146 -11.64 5.93 9.85
CA ASP A 146 -10.79 5.84 11.04
C ASP A 146 -9.53 5.00 10.80
N GLY A 147 -9.51 4.15 9.77
CA GLY A 147 -8.34 3.38 9.40
C GLY A 147 -7.13 4.25 9.10
N ILE A 148 -7.33 5.40 8.44
CA ILE A 148 -6.24 6.36 8.16
C ILE A 148 -5.62 6.85 9.46
N LYS A 149 -6.46 7.22 10.44
CA LYS A 149 -6.00 7.69 11.75
C LYS A 149 -5.35 6.56 12.55
N ILE A 150 -5.93 5.37 12.56
CA ILE A 150 -5.36 4.21 13.26
C ILE A 150 -3.97 3.89 12.71
N MET A 151 -3.79 3.86 11.38
CA MET A 151 -2.46 3.66 10.78
C MET A 151 -1.49 4.77 11.17
N TYR A 152 -1.88 6.04 11.02
CA TYR A 152 -1.05 7.19 11.36
C TYR A 152 -0.59 7.15 12.82
N ASP A 153 -1.51 6.94 13.78
CA ASP A 153 -1.20 6.92 15.21
C ASP A 153 -0.26 5.77 15.61
N ASN A 154 -0.34 4.62 14.93
CA ASN A 154 0.48 3.45 15.24
C ASN A 154 1.83 3.42 14.47
N LEU A 155 2.04 4.32 13.52
CA LEU A 155 3.29 4.46 12.75
C LEU A 155 4.17 5.63 13.23
N GLN A 156 4.03 6.09 14.47
CA GLN A 156 4.84 7.20 15.04
C GLN A 156 6.29 6.83 15.29
N THR A 157 6.62 5.55 15.30
CA THR A 157 7.97 5.04 15.57
C THR A 157 8.33 3.93 14.58
N ILE A 158 9.46 4.04 13.94
CA ILE A 158 10.01 3.00 13.05
C ILE A 158 10.63 1.90 13.90
N ARG A 159 10.09 0.68 13.84
CA ARG A 159 10.59 -0.50 14.57
C ARG A 159 11.05 -1.60 13.64
N SER A 160 10.46 -1.69 12.46
CA SER A 160 10.73 -2.71 11.45
C SER A 160 10.35 -2.20 10.05
N HIS A 161 10.40 -3.06 9.05
CA HIS A 161 9.79 -2.78 7.76
C HIS A 161 8.33 -2.40 7.94
N ILE A 162 7.85 -1.42 7.15
CA ILE A 162 6.49 -0.88 7.32
C ILE A 162 5.41 -1.94 7.16
N ASP A 163 5.56 -2.86 6.21
CA ASP A 163 4.62 -3.95 5.97
C ASP A 163 4.54 -4.94 7.13
N VAL A 164 5.68 -5.23 7.75
CA VAL A 164 5.73 -6.06 8.98
C VAL A 164 5.03 -5.34 10.13
N GLN A 165 5.35 -4.05 10.34
CA GLN A 165 4.75 -3.28 11.44
C GLN A 165 3.23 -3.11 11.23
N ILE A 166 2.77 -2.89 10.00
CA ILE A 166 1.33 -2.87 9.69
C ILE A 166 0.70 -4.22 10.00
N SER A 167 1.31 -5.32 9.55
CA SER A 167 0.78 -6.67 9.75
C SER A 167 0.66 -7.05 11.23
N GLU A 168 1.67 -6.72 12.03
CA GLU A 168 1.77 -7.16 13.43
C GLU A 168 1.04 -6.22 14.41
N ASP A 169 1.11 -4.91 14.19
CA ASP A 169 0.64 -3.92 15.17
C ASP A 169 -0.69 -3.26 14.79
N ILE A 170 -1.03 -3.19 13.49
CA ILE A 170 -2.15 -2.41 12.98
C ILE A 170 -3.29 -3.29 12.52
N VAL A 171 -3.01 -4.30 11.69
CA VAL A 171 -4.03 -5.23 11.20
C VAL A 171 -4.90 -5.83 12.30
N PRO A 172 -4.37 -6.23 13.48
CA PRO A 172 -5.20 -6.73 14.57
C PRO A 172 -6.17 -5.70 15.19
N LYS A 173 -5.98 -4.43 14.92
CA LYS A 173 -6.78 -3.31 15.45
C LYS A 173 -7.79 -2.76 14.45
N MET A 174 -7.83 -3.30 13.24
CA MET A 174 -8.61 -2.78 12.13
C MET A 174 -9.45 -3.86 11.46
N TYR A 175 -10.56 -3.46 10.87
CA TYR A 175 -11.29 -4.30 9.90
C TYR A 175 -10.53 -4.32 8.59
N THR A 176 -9.56 -5.24 8.50
CA THR A 176 -8.66 -5.39 7.36
C THR A 176 -9.02 -6.59 6.53
N TYR A 177 -9.01 -6.42 5.22
CA TYR A 177 -9.34 -7.46 4.24
C TYR A 177 -8.30 -7.49 3.11
N CYS A 178 -8.30 -8.61 2.37
CA CYS A 178 -7.52 -8.79 1.16
C CYS A 178 -8.44 -9.15 0.00
N ILE A 179 -8.21 -8.58 -1.18
CA ILE A 179 -8.80 -9.08 -2.41
C ILE A 179 -8.08 -10.39 -2.77
N SER A 180 -8.82 -11.47 -2.90
CA SER A 180 -8.26 -12.81 -3.15
C SER A 180 -8.93 -13.48 -4.35
N PRO A 181 -8.16 -13.90 -5.36
CA PRO A 181 -6.70 -13.70 -5.53
C PRO A 181 -6.32 -12.22 -5.63
N ALA A 182 -5.08 -11.87 -5.29
CA ALA A 182 -4.59 -10.49 -5.42
C ALA A 182 -4.77 -9.97 -6.86
N ILE A 183 -4.98 -8.65 -6.98
CA ILE A 183 -5.12 -7.96 -8.25
C ILE A 183 -3.96 -7.03 -8.57
N CYS A 184 -3.04 -6.86 -7.62
CA CYS A 184 -1.78 -6.16 -7.78
C CYS A 184 -0.64 -7.06 -7.37
N PHE A 185 0.50 -6.91 -8.04
CA PHE A 185 1.71 -7.70 -7.81
C PHE A 185 2.91 -6.75 -7.81
N GLN A 186 4.06 -7.18 -7.28
CA GLN A 186 5.31 -6.45 -7.46
C GLN A 186 6.05 -6.94 -8.70
N SER A 187 6.60 -6.00 -9.46
CA SER A 187 7.55 -6.32 -10.53
C SER A 187 8.86 -6.82 -9.91
N GLY A 188 9.52 -7.79 -10.53
CA GLY A 188 10.84 -8.23 -10.08
C GLY A 188 11.97 -7.21 -10.31
N ILE A 189 11.66 -5.92 -10.49
CA ILE A 189 12.66 -4.87 -10.72
C ILE A 189 13.41 -4.62 -9.42
N LYS A 190 14.75 -4.50 -9.53
CA LYS A 190 15.64 -4.31 -8.36
C LYS A 190 15.14 -3.21 -7.43
N SER A 191 14.88 -3.61 -6.17
CA SER A 191 14.48 -2.70 -5.10
C SER A 191 15.63 -1.77 -4.69
N ASP A 192 15.28 -0.56 -4.25
CA ASP A 192 16.21 0.39 -3.61
C ASP A 192 16.29 0.16 -2.09
N ILE A 193 15.39 -0.66 -1.55
CA ILE A 193 15.42 -1.17 -0.18
C ILE A 193 16.36 -2.38 -0.16
N LYS A 194 17.40 -2.35 0.66
CA LYS A 194 18.33 -3.47 0.86
C LYS A 194 17.98 -4.21 2.15
#